data_53441629892a5c4e01d87118a9cae15a
#
_entry.id   53441629892a5c4e01d87118a9cae15a
#
_cell.length_a   1.000
_cell.length_b   1.000
_cell.length_c   1.000
_cell.angle_alpha   90.00
_cell.angle_beta   90.00
_cell.angle_gamma   90.00
#
_symmetry.space_group_name_H-M   'P 1'
#
loop_
_entity.id
_entity.type
_entity.pdbx_description
1 polymer ?
#
loop_
_entity_poly.entity_id
_entity_poly.type
_entity_poly.pdbx_seq_one_letter_code
_entity_poly.pdbx_strand_id
1 'polypeptide(L)'
;MRLIKIVFASSNKGKLKEAKALLGNLGVELVSQSELGILPCDEPHITFVENSLEKARHAAKLSGLPALAEDSGICVPELDGRPGVKSARYSGDQATDEGNMNLLLRSMTAISNRSAFYHCSLALMRYSTDPSPLISEGRWHGQVLYEPRGDGGFGYDPIFFDPQMNLTGAEMTLEQKNSVSHRGHALRKMMAMIRENF
;
A
#
# COMPACT_ATOMS: atom_id res chain seq x y z
N MET A 1 -3.89 17.53 23.35
CA MET A 1 -4.56 16.73 22.30
C MET A 1 -4.60 15.27 22.79
N ARG A 2 -5.75 14.62 22.78
CA ARG A 2 -5.84 13.21 23.21
C ARG A 2 -5.15 12.34 22.16
N LEU A 3 -4.22 11.49 22.56
CA LEU A 3 -3.54 10.55 21.68
C LEU A 3 -4.56 9.56 21.13
N ILE A 4 -4.74 9.52 19.81
CA ILE A 4 -5.68 8.61 19.16
C ILE A 4 -4.91 7.34 18.80
N LYS A 5 -5.33 6.20 19.38
CA LYS A 5 -4.75 4.90 19.07
C LYS A 5 -5.49 4.26 17.91
N ILE A 6 -4.77 3.95 16.84
CA ILE A 6 -5.33 3.34 15.61
C ILE A 6 -4.54 2.06 15.31
N VAL A 7 -5.27 0.97 15.06
CA VAL A 7 -4.67 -0.29 14.61
C VAL A 7 -4.34 -0.19 13.13
N PHE A 8 -3.10 -0.47 12.76
CA PHE A 8 -2.71 -0.62 11.35
C PHE A 8 -2.82 -2.09 10.94
N ALA A 9 -3.83 -2.38 10.11
CA ALA A 9 -4.18 -3.74 9.69
C ALA A 9 -3.27 -4.23 8.54
N SER A 10 -1.99 -4.37 8.85
CA SER A 10 -0.98 -4.90 7.94
C SER A 10 0.15 -5.57 8.70
N SER A 11 0.64 -6.69 8.18
CA SER A 11 1.85 -7.37 8.65
C SER A 11 3.12 -6.92 7.91
N ASN A 12 2.98 -6.12 6.85
CA ASN A 12 4.12 -5.63 6.07
C ASN A 12 4.84 -4.50 6.80
N LYS A 13 6.08 -4.79 7.24
CA LYS A 13 6.92 -3.84 8.00
C LYS A 13 7.27 -2.57 7.20
N GLY A 14 7.43 -2.67 5.88
CA GLY A 14 7.71 -1.54 5.00
C GLY A 14 6.53 -0.56 4.98
N LYS A 15 5.32 -1.06 4.77
CA LYS A 15 4.08 -0.27 4.81
C LYS A 15 3.88 0.43 6.15
N LEU A 16 4.11 -0.29 7.26
CA LEU A 16 4.00 0.28 8.60
C LEU A 16 5.03 1.40 8.84
N LYS A 17 6.28 1.22 8.38
CA LYS A 17 7.33 2.23 8.50
C LYS A 17 6.96 3.52 7.74
N GLU A 18 6.48 3.40 6.51
CA GLU A 18 6.03 4.54 5.70
C GLU A 18 4.82 5.24 6.35
N ALA A 19 3.83 4.48 6.85
CA ALA A 19 2.67 5.03 7.54
C ALA A 19 3.03 5.75 8.85
N LYS A 20 3.90 5.17 9.68
CA LYS A 20 4.37 5.80 10.93
C LYS A 20 5.11 7.10 10.67
N ALA A 21 5.93 7.17 9.61
CA ALA A 21 6.66 8.38 9.25
C ALA A 21 5.73 9.56 8.89
N LEU A 22 4.59 9.29 8.25
CA LEU A 22 3.64 10.32 7.85
C LEU A 22 2.62 10.64 8.94
N LEU A 23 2.03 9.64 9.60
CA LEU A 23 0.95 9.83 10.59
C LEU A 23 1.46 10.24 11.98
N GLY A 24 2.73 10.00 12.31
CA GLY A 24 3.29 10.29 13.63
C GLY A 24 3.17 11.75 14.08
N ASN A 25 3.10 12.69 13.14
CA ASN A 25 2.95 14.12 13.41
C ASN A 25 1.52 14.56 13.78
N LEU A 26 0.55 13.65 13.77
CA LEU A 26 -0.87 13.96 14.04
C LEU A 26 -1.31 13.71 15.48
N GLY A 27 -0.42 13.25 16.36
CA GLY A 27 -0.84 12.74 17.67
C GLY A 27 -1.60 11.39 17.55
N VAL A 28 -1.33 10.65 16.47
CA VAL A 28 -1.84 9.28 16.23
C VAL A 28 -0.79 8.28 16.65
N GLU A 29 -1.16 7.37 17.53
CA GLU A 29 -0.37 6.17 17.85
C GLU A 29 -0.81 5.03 16.92
N LEU A 30 0.04 4.64 15.98
CA LEU A 30 -0.19 3.46 15.15
C LEU A 30 0.36 2.21 15.83
N VAL A 31 -0.56 1.26 16.11
CA VAL A 31 -0.24 -0.07 16.65
C VAL A 31 -0.45 -1.09 15.54
N SER A 32 0.53 -1.94 15.28
CA SER A 32 0.36 -3.03 14.31
C SER A 32 -0.67 -4.04 14.79
N GLN A 33 -1.48 -4.60 13.87
CA GLN A 33 -2.38 -5.71 14.22
C GLN A 33 -1.64 -6.90 14.83
N SER A 34 -0.40 -7.18 14.40
CA SER A 34 0.42 -8.26 14.95
C SER A 34 0.86 -8.01 16.40
N GLU A 35 1.09 -6.75 16.81
CA GLU A 35 1.37 -6.38 18.22
C GLU A 35 0.17 -6.68 19.13
N LEU A 36 -1.03 -6.74 18.57
CA LEU A 36 -2.28 -7.09 19.27
C LEU A 36 -2.66 -8.57 19.11
N GLY A 37 -1.81 -9.40 18.49
CA GLY A 37 -2.11 -10.80 18.22
C GLY A 37 -3.21 -11.05 17.20
N ILE A 38 -3.58 -10.03 16.40
CA ILE A 38 -4.63 -10.14 15.39
C ILE A 38 -4.03 -10.74 14.12
N LEU A 39 -4.56 -11.88 13.69
CA LEU A 39 -4.18 -12.53 12.45
C LEU A 39 -4.76 -11.78 11.25
N PRO A 40 -4.05 -11.76 10.10
CA PRO A 40 -4.60 -11.22 8.86
C PRO A 40 -5.89 -11.94 8.46
N CYS A 41 -6.82 -11.21 7.84
CA CYS A 41 -7.96 -11.82 7.14
C CYS A 41 -7.62 -12.11 5.68
N ASP A 42 -8.46 -12.91 5.05
CA ASP A 42 -8.39 -13.16 3.62
C ASP A 42 -8.68 -11.87 2.81
N GLU A 43 -8.14 -11.82 1.61
CA GLU A 43 -8.34 -10.74 0.63
C GLU A 43 -9.04 -11.31 -0.62
N PRO A 44 -10.36 -11.63 -0.54
CA PRO A 44 -11.06 -12.34 -1.60
C PRO A 44 -11.51 -11.43 -2.76
N HIS A 45 -11.47 -10.11 -2.55
CA HIS A 45 -12.07 -9.16 -3.47
C HIS A 45 -11.16 -8.82 -4.65
N ILE A 46 -11.78 -8.34 -5.73
CA ILE A 46 -11.09 -7.98 -6.98
C ILE A 46 -10.66 -6.51 -7.04
N THR A 47 -11.03 -5.70 -6.06
CA THR A 47 -10.63 -4.29 -5.97
C THR A 47 -9.87 -3.99 -4.69
N PHE A 48 -8.96 -3.02 -4.76
CA PHE A 48 -8.17 -2.57 -3.61
C PHE A 48 -9.04 -1.99 -2.49
N VAL A 49 -10.09 -1.26 -2.85
CA VAL A 49 -10.96 -0.63 -1.85
C VAL A 49 -11.75 -1.66 -1.06
N GLU A 50 -12.28 -2.69 -1.70
CA GLU A 50 -13.00 -3.76 -1.02
C GLU A 50 -12.10 -4.53 -0.05
N ASN A 51 -10.87 -4.89 -0.47
CA ASN A 51 -9.91 -5.56 0.40
C ASN A 51 -9.47 -4.65 1.56
N SER A 52 -9.26 -3.35 1.34
CA SER A 52 -8.90 -2.41 2.41
C SER A 52 -10.02 -2.27 3.44
N LEU A 53 -11.29 -2.20 2.99
CA LEU A 53 -12.47 -2.17 3.87
C LEU A 53 -12.59 -3.43 4.70
N GLU A 54 -12.43 -4.61 4.08
CA GLU A 54 -12.50 -5.89 4.78
C GLU A 54 -11.42 -6.00 5.87
N LYS A 55 -10.18 -5.68 5.54
CA LYS A 55 -9.07 -5.67 6.51
C LYS A 55 -9.31 -4.68 7.66
N ALA A 56 -9.78 -3.47 7.36
CA ALA A 56 -10.07 -2.48 8.40
C ALA A 56 -11.20 -2.94 9.33
N ARG A 57 -12.28 -3.48 8.77
CA ARG A 57 -13.41 -4.02 9.51
C ARG A 57 -13.01 -5.17 10.43
N HIS A 58 -12.22 -6.12 9.89
CA HIS A 58 -11.69 -7.25 10.63
C HIS A 58 -10.85 -6.79 11.84
N ALA A 59 -9.90 -5.90 11.61
CA ALA A 59 -9.03 -5.38 12.68
C ALA A 59 -9.82 -4.57 13.72
N ALA A 60 -10.76 -3.72 13.30
CA ALA A 60 -11.62 -2.96 14.22
C ALA A 60 -12.50 -3.88 15.07
N LYS A 61 -13.04 -4.96 14.49
CA LYS A 61 -13.87 -5.95 15.21
C LYS A 61 -13.08 -6.67 16.29
N LEU A 62 -11.85 -7.09 16.01
CA LEU A 62 -11.06 -7.88 16.95
C LEU A 62 -10.35 -7.02 18.01
N SER A 63 -9.96 -5.79 17.67
CA SER A 63 -9.28 -4.90 18.60
C SER A 63 -10.22 -4.05 19.47
N GLY A 64 -11.44 -3.79 19.01
CA GLY A 64 -12.32 -2.78 19.61
C GLY A 64 -11.83 -1.33 19.42
N LEU A 65 -10.81 -1.11 18.59
CA LEU A 65 -10.19 0.19 18.32
C LEU A 65 -10.48 0.63 16.88
N PRO A 66 -10.34 1.94 16.56
CA PRO A 66 -10.27 2.38 15.18
C PRO A 66 -9.16 1.63 14.42
N ALA A 67 -9.43 1.25 13.18
CA ALA A 67 -8.49 0.48 12.38
C ALA A 67 -8.32 1.07 10.97
N LEU A 68 -7.07 1.31 10.61
CA LEU A 68 -6.63 1.74 9.29
C LEU A 68 -6.05 0.54 8.55
N ALA A 69 -6.61 0.23 7.40
CA ALA A 69 -6.08 -0.79 6.50
C ALA A 69 -5.66 -0.20 5.16
N GLU A 70 -4.76 -0.91 4.52
CA GLU A 70 -4.26 -0.59 3.20
C GLU A 70 -4.34 -1.81 2.29
N ASP A 71 -4.84 -1.61 1.07
CA ASP A 71 -4.56 -2.51 -0.03
C ASP A 71 -3.92 -1.75 -1.19
N SER A 72 -2.86 -2.33 -1.77
CA SER A 72 -2.04 -1.64 -2.77
C SER A 72 -1.32 -2.62 -3.68
N GLY A 73 -1.04 -2.18 -4.90
CA GLY A 73 -0.29 -2.96 -5.86
C GLY A 73 0.09 -2.17 -7.10
N ILE A 74 0.92 -2.80 -7.93
CA ILE A 74 1.29 -2.29 -9.25
C ILE A 74 0.28 -2.75 -10.29
N CYS A 75 -0.15 -1.83 -11.15
CA CYS A 75 -1.06 -2.09 -12.25
C CYS A 75 -0.36 -1.74 -13.57
N VAL A 76 -0.38 -2.68 -14.50
CA VAL A 76 0.17 -2.50 -15.85
C VAL A 76 -0.99 -2.57 -16.84
N PRO A 77 -1.38 -1.45 -17.49
CA PRO A 77 -2.51 -1.42 -18.44
C PRO A 77 -2.40 -2.46 -19.56
N GLU A 78 -1.21 -2.65 -20.12
CA GLU A 78 -0.96 -3.63 -21.17
C GLU A 78 -1.11 -5.10 -20.71
N LEU A 79 -1.26 -5.33 -19.43
CA LEU A 79 -1.55 -6.62 -18.81
C LEU A 79 -2.96 -6.66 -18.18
N ASP A 80 -3.90 -5.87 -18.67
CA ASP A 80 -5.27 -5.75 -18.12
C ASP A 80 -5.27 -5.40 -16.62
N GLY A 81 -4.33 -4.56 -16.18
CA GLY A 81 -4.16 -4.14 -14.80
C GLY A 81 -3.42 -5.13 -13.90
N ARG A 82 -2.99 -6.29 -14.43
CA ARG A 82 -2.19 -7.24 -13.64
C ARG A 82 -0.80 -6.69 -13.32
N PRO A 83 -0.19 -7.05 -12.16
CA PRO A 83 -0.65 -7.92 -11.08
C PRO A 83 -1.86 -7.40 -10.27
N GLY A 84 -2.07 -6.08 -10.16
CA GLY A 84 -3.20 -5.48 -9.44
C GLY A 84 -3.25 -5.91 -7.98
N VAL A 85 -4.41 -6.34 -7.49
CA VAL A 85 -4.62 -6.82 -6.11
C VAL A 85 -3.81 -8.07 -5.77
N LYS A 86 -3.26 -8.76 -6.78
CA LYS A 86 -2.40 -9.93 -6.59
C LYS A 86 -0.90 -9.59 -6.52
N SER A 87 -0.54 -8.30 -6.42
CA SER A 87 0.87 -7.86 -6.48
C SER A 87 1.78 -8.59 -5.50
N ALA A 88 1.35 -8.81 -4.26
CA ALA A 88 2.15 -9.49 -3.24
C ALA A 88 2.27 -11.01 -3.46
N ARG A 89 1.39 -11.62 -4.27
CA ARG A 89 1.31 -13.07 -4.53
C ARG A 89 1.26 -13.40 -6.02
N TYR A 90 1.85 -12.56 -6.85
CA TYR A 90 1.76 -12.68 -8.31
C TYR A 90 2.41 -13.95 -8.83
N SER A 91 3.51 -14.40 -8.21
CA SER A 91 4.20 -15.65 -8.56
C SER A 91 3.65 -16.91 -7.83
N GLY A 92 2.53 -16.79 -7.12
CA GLY A 92 1.85 -17.91 -6.44
C GLY A 92 1.94 -17.86 -4.92
N ASP A 93 1.59 -18.98 -4.27
CA ASP A 93 1.44 -19.07 -2.81
C ASP A 93 2.75 -18.92 -2.03
N GLN A 94 3.89 -19.26 -2.66
CA GLN A 94 5.22 -19.08 -2.08
C GLN A 94 5.96 -17.88 -2.70
N ALA A 95 5.20 -16.85 -3.06
CA ALA A 95 5.75 -15.68 -3.73
C ALA A 95 6.81 -14.96 -2.89
N THR A 96 7.88 -14.57 -3.55
CA THR A 96 8.89 -13.64 -3.03
C THR A 96 8.84 -12.34 -3.86
N ASP A 97 9.38 -11.25 -3.31
CA ASP A 97 9.48 -9.99 -4.06
C ASP A 97 10.25 -10.19 -5.37
N GLU A 98 11.34 -10.92 -5.35
CA GLU A 98 12.14 -11.27 -6.53
C GLU A 98 11.35 -12.14 -7.52
N GLY A 99 10.63 -13.16 -7.05
CA GLY A 99 9.80 -14.02 -7.91
C GLY A 99 8.68 -13.25 -8.60
N ASN A 100 8.01 -12.36 -7.87
CA ASN A 100 6.97 -11.48 -8.39
C ASN A 100 7.53 -10.51 -9.45
N MET A 101 8.64 -9.86 -9.16
CA MET A 101 9.34 -8.95 -10.05
C MET A 101 9.78 -9.65 -11.35
N ASN A 102 10.42 -10.81 -11.24
CA ASN A 102 10.87 -11.60 -12.38
C ASN A 102 9.70 -12.09 -13.24
N LEU A 103 8.57 -12.47 -12.63
CA LEU A 103 7.36 -12.83 -13.37
C LEU A 103 6.80 -11.63 -14.15
N LEU A 104 6.76 -10.44 -13.55
CA LEU A 104 6.30 -9.23 -14.22
C LEU A 104 7.21 -8.88 -15.41
N LEU A 105 8.51 -8.92 -15.23
CA LEU A 105 9.48 -8.66 -16.32
C LEU A 105 9.29 -9.65 -17.48
N ARG A 106 9.13 -10.94 -17.19
CA ARG A 106 8.83 -11.97 -18.21
C ARG A 106 7.52 -11.70 -18.93
N SER A 107 6.47 -11.36 -18.18
CA SER A 107 5.16 -11.05 -18.76
C SER A 107 5.16 -9.84 -19.69
N MET A 108 6.15 -8.95 -19.52
CA MET A 108 6.31 -7.75 -20.33
C MET A 108 7.38 -7.85 -21.43
N THR A 109 7.95 -9.02 -21.69
CA THR A 109 9.08 -9.18 -22.64
C THR A 109 8.75 -8.66 -24.03
N ALA A 110 7.54 -8.91 -24.54
CA ALA A 110 7.10 -8.49 -25.87
C ALA A 110 6.33 -7.16 -25.88
N ILE A 111 6.25 -6.46 -24.74
CA ILE A 111 5.46 -5.25 -24.58
C ILE A 111 6.38 -4.03 -24.63
N SER A 112 6.18 -3.16 -25.62
CA SER A 112 6.96 -1.93 -25.79
C SER A 112 6.47 -0.79 -24.90
N ASN A 113 5.15 -0.68 -24.69
CA ASN A 113 4.60 0.30 -23.75
C ASN A 113 4.79 -0.19 -22.32
N ARG A 114 5.75 0.42 -21.63
CA ARG A 114 6.15 0.04 -20.26
C ARG A 114 5.41 0.81 -19.18
N SER A 115 4.40 1.61 -19.53
CA SER A 115 3.64 2.41 -18.58
C SER A 115 2.99 1.55 -17.51
N ALA A 116 3.11 1.98 -16.26
CA ALA A 116 2.53 1.33 -15.11
C ALA A 116 2.17 2.37 -14.05
N PHE A 117 1.35 1.98 -13.10
CA PHE A 117 1.12 2.79 -11.93
C PHE A 117 0.96 1.91 -10.69
N TYR A 118 1.42 2.42 -9.57
CA TYR A 118 1.02 1.91 -8.28
C TYR A 118 -0.30 2.53 -7.85
N HIS A 119 -1.16 1.73 -7.24
CA HIS A 119 -2.40 2.15 -6.59
C HIS A 119 -2.37 1.79 -5.11
N CYS A 120 -2.89 2.69 -4.28
CA CYS A 120 -3.11 2.46 -2.86
C CYS A 120 -4.52 2.91 -2.50
N SER A 121 -5.29 2.03 -1.86
CA SER A 121 -6.55 2.35 -1.21
C SER A 121 -6.40 2.18 0.29
N LEU A 122 -6.76 3.21 1.05
CA LEU A 122 -6.81 3.23 2.51
C LEU A 122 -8.26 3.28 2.97
N ALA A 123 -8.60 2.46 3.95
CA ALA A 123 -9.88 2.51 4.65
C ALA A 123 -9.63 2.63 6.15
N LEU A 124 -10.25 3.63 6.79
CA LEU A 124 -10.25 3.81 8.24
C LEU A 124 -11.67 3.60 8.78
N MET A 125 -11.83 2.55 9.57
CA MET A 125 -13.03 2.26 10.36
C MET A 125 -12.86 2.85 11.76
N ARG A 126 -13.83 3.65 12.23
CA ARG A 126 -13.86 4.13 13.62
C ARG A 126 -14.28 3.02 14.58
N TYR A 127 -15.11 2.10 14.10
CA TYR A 127 -15.59 0.88 14.76
C TYR A 127 -16.02 -0.15 13.70
N SER A 128 -16.17 -1.41 14.07
CA SER A 128 -16.37 -2.51 13.11
C SER A 128 -17.62 -2.41 12.22
N THR A 129 -18.67 -1.73 12.72
CA THR A 129 -19.95 -1.53 12.02
C THR A 129 -20.08 -0.10 11.47
N ASP A 130 -18.98 0.62 11.31
CA ASP A 130 -18.98 2.00 10.80
C ASP A 130 -19.66 2.07 9.42
N PRO A 131 -20.83 2.77 9.30
CA PRO A 131 -21.55 2.87 8.04
C PRO A 131 -20.92 3.89 7.07
N SER A 132 -19.99 4.71 7.54
CA SER A 132 -19.37 5.79 6.78
C SER A 132 -17.86 5.85 7.03
N PRO A 133 -17.11 4.79 6.67
CA PRO A 133 -15.66 4.74 6.86
C PRO A 133 -14.98 5.84 6.05
N LEU A 134 -13.81 6.30 6.52
CA LEU A 134 -13.00 7.22 5.75
C LEU A 134 -12.20 6.42 4.71
N ILE A 135 -12.30 6.84 3.43
CA ILE A 135 -11.60 6.19 2.32
C ILE A 135 -10.74 7.22 1.61
N SER A 136 -9.48 6.88 1.38
CA SER A 136 -8.59 7.69 0.56
C SER A 136 -7.77 6.84 -0.39
N GLU A 137 -7.47 7.40 -1.56
CA GLU A 137 -6.73 6.71 -2.60
C GLU A 137 -5.59 7.58 -3.12
N GLY A 138 -4.52 6.91 -3.54
CA GLY A 138 -3.39 7.52 -4.21
C GLY A 138 -2.89 6.67 -5.36
N ARG A 139 -2.33 7.34 -6.38
CA ARG A 139 -1.65 6.71 -7.50
C ARG A 139 -0.27 7.31 -7.68
N TRP A 140 0.64 6.49 -8.16
CA TRP A 140 1.99 6.87 -8.54
C TRP A 140 2.26 6.33 -9.92
N HIS A 141 2.36 7.21 -10.90
CA HIS A 141 2.57 6.84 -12.30
C HIS A 141 4.05 6.73 -12.61
N GLY A 142 4.41 5.75 -13.42
CA GLY A 142 5.78 5.49 -13.82
C GLY A 142 5.86 4.45 -14.94
N GLN A 143 6.99 3.80 -15.02
CA GLN A 143 7.30 2.80 -16.04
C GLN A 143 7.98 1.59 -15.41
N VAL A 144 7.73 0.39 -15.96
CA VAL A 144 8.48 -0.82 -15.60
C VAL A 144 9.78 -0.86 -16.43
N LEU A 145 10.93 -0.86 -15.78
CA LEU A 145 12.22 -1.03 -16.43
C LEU A 145 12.39 -2.43 -17.03
N TYR A 146 13.38 -2.61 -17.88
CA TYR A 146 13.77 -3.92 -18.40
C TYR A 146 14.62 -4.72 -17.41
N GLU A 147 15.35 -4.03 -16.53
CA GLU A 147 16.27 -4.59 -15.54
C GLU A 147 16.09 -3.86 -14.20
N PRO A 148 16.31 -4.55 -13.06
CA PRO A 148 16.29 -3.92 -11.75
C PRO A 148 17.40 -2.88 -11.59
N ARG A 149 17.11 -1.81 -10.82
CA ARG A 149 18.05 -0.74 -10.50
C ARG A 149 17.81 -0.26 -9.07
N GLY A 150 18.88 -0.20 -8.26
CA GLY A 150 18.82 0.14 -6.83
C GLY A 150 18.55 -1.05 -5.93
N ASP A 151 18.94 -0.94 -4.67
CA ASP A 151 18.92 -2.03 -3.66
C ASP A 151 17.93 -1.74 -2.51
N GLY A 152 17.26 -0.59 -2.51
CA GLY A 152 16.33 -0.18 -1.47
C GLY A 152 14.89 -0.61 -1.74
N GLY A 153 14.00 -0.20 -0.84
CA GLY A 153 12.56 -0.43 -0.98
C GLY A 153 12.13 -1.89 -0.75
N PHE A 154 11.06 -2.30 -1.45
CA PHE A 154 10.50 -3.66 -1.42
C PHE A 154 9.60 -3.90 -2.64
N GLY A 155 9.26 -5.17 -2.89
CA GLY A 155 8.37 -5.56 -3.98
C GLY A 155 8.94 -5.21 -5.35
N TYR A 156 8.21 -4.42 -6.12
CA TYR A 156 8.61 -4.03 -7.50
C TYR A 156 9.39 -2.72 -7.56
N ASP A 157 9.80 -2.14 -6.43
CA ASP A 157 10.54 -0.87 -6.37
C ASP A 157 11.78 -0.84 -7.29
N PRO A 158 12.59 -1.93 -7.41
CA PRO A 158 13.76 -1.92 -8.28
C PRO A 158 13.47 -1.80 -9.77
N ILE A 159 12.28 -2.17 -10.22
CA ILE A 159 11.87 -2.10 -11.61
C ILE A 159 10.85 -1.00 -11.90
N PHE A 160 10.37 -0.29 -10.89
CA PHE A 160 9.41 0.80 -11.05
C PHE A 160 10.14 2.15 -11.09
N PHE A 161 10.19 2.75 -12.28
CA PHE A 161 10.87 4.00 -12.55
C PHE A 161 9.92 5.18 -12.60
N ASP A 162 10.25 6.23 -11.87
CA ASP A 162 9.58 7.52 -11.92
C ASP A 162 10.32 8.46 -12.87
N PRO A 163 9.75 8.82 -14.03
CA PRO A 163 10.41 9.72 -14.99
C PRO A 163 10.63 11.14 -14.49
N GLN A 164 9.80 11.62 -13.55
CA GLN A 164 9.92 12.97 -13.00
C GLN A 164 11.09 13.07 -12.02
N MET A 165 11.27 12.04 -11.20
CA MET A 165 12.38 11.94 -10.25
C MET A 165 13.66 11.42 -10.90
N ASN A 166 13.56 10.79 -12.06
CA ASN A 166 14.64 10.05 -12.76
C ASN A 166 15.29 8.96 -11.87
N LEU A 167 14.48 8.32 -11.02
CA LEU A 167 14.89 7.29 -10.07
C LEU A 167 13.88 6.14 -10.08
N THR A 168 14.35 4.94 -9.73
CA THR A 168 13.44 3.87 -9.34
C THR A 168 12.97 4.03 -7.90
N GLY A 169 11.90 3.33 -7.53
CA GLY A 169 11.45 3.28 -6.13
C GLY A 169 12.54 2.79 -5.17
N ALA A 170 13.44 1.92 -5.65
CA ALA A 170 14.55 1.37 -4.87
C ALA A 170 15.74 2.33 -4.71
N GLU A 171 15.89 3.32 -5.58
CA GLU A 171 16.94 4.33 -5.50
C GLU A 171 16.53 5.55 -4.64
N MET A 172 15.23 5.68 -4.34
CA MET A 172 14.70 6.80 -3.57
C MET A 172 14.98 6.65 -2.07
N THR A 173 15.27 7.77 -1.41
CA THR A 173 15.17 7.83 0.04
C THR A 173 13.72 7.67 0.48
N LEU A 174 13.50 7.32 1.75
CA LEU A 174 12.14 7.21 2.31
C LEU A 174 11.35 8.52 2.15
N GLU A 175 12.00 9.65 2.34
CA GLU A 175 11.38 10.98 2.21
C GLU A 175 10.98 11.26 0.76
N GLN A 176 11.88 11.04 -0.20
CA GLN A 176 11.60 11.18 -1.63
C GLN A 176 10.42 10.29 -2.04
N LYS A 177 10.47 9.00 -1.67
CA LYS A 177 9.41 8.06 -1.99
C LYS A 177 8.07 8.47 -1.37
N ASN A 178 8.05 8.89 -0.10
CA ASN A 178 6.84 9.36 0.57
C ASN A 178 6.24 10.63 -0.08
N SER A 179 7.07 11.47 -0.71
CA SER A 179 6.56 12.68 -1.39
C SER A 179 5.78 12.38 -2.66
N VAL A 180 6.15 11.35 -3.42
CA VAL A 180 5.60 11.05 -4.76
C VAL A 180 4.79 9.76 -4.83
N SER A 181 4.93 8.84 -3.87
CA SER A 181 4.33 7.50 -3.98
C SER A 181 2.81 7.50 -3.80
N HIS A 182 2.18 6.46 -4.34
CA HIS A 182 0.76 6.13 -4.18
C HIS A 182 0.33 6.14 -2.69
N ARG A 183 1.14 5.50 -1.82
CA ARG A 183 0.89 5.46 -0.37
C ARG A 183 1.05 6.83 0.26
N GLY A 184 2.09 7.59 -0.10
CA GLY A 184 2.28 8.95 0.36
C GLY A 184 1.09 9.85 0.01
N HIS A 185 0.57 9.75 -1.23
CA HIS A 185 -0.61 10.49 -1.65
C HIS A 185 -1.87 10.08 -0.87
N ALA A 186 -2.12 8.78 -0.71
CA ALA A 186 -3.29 8.28 0.03
C ALA A 186 -3.22 8.68 1.52
N LEU A 187 -2.06 8.53 2.17
CA LEU A 187 -1.87 8.88 3.58
C LEU A 187 -2.04 10.38 3.82
N ARG A 188 -1.53 11.27 2.97
CA ARG A 188 -1.76 12.73 3.12
C ARG A 188 -3.24 13.09 3.07
N LYS A 189 -4.03 12.47 2.19
CA LYS A 189 -5.48 12.65 2.15
C LYS A 189 -6.14 12.10 3.42
N MET A 190 -5.74 10.91 3.87
CA MET A 190 -6.27 10.31 5.10
C MET A 190 -5.96 11.17 6.32
N MET A 191 -4.76 11.78 6.39
CA MET A 191 -4.40 12.72 7.46
C MET A 191 -5.36 13.91 7.56
N ALA A 192 -5.75 14.51 6.43
CA ALA A 192 -6.72 15.60 6.40
C ALA A 192 -8.07 15.12 6.95
N MET A 193 -8.55 13.97 6.49
CA MET A 193 -9.80 13.37 6.96
C MET A 193 -9.77 13.03 8.45
N ILE A 194 -8.67 12.50 8.98
CA ILE A 194 -8.53 12.21 10.42
C ILE A 194 -8.65 13.50 11.25
N ARG A 195 -8.00 14.59 10.84
CA ARG A 195 -8.08 15.88 11.54
C ARG A 195 -9.50 16.44 11.64
N GLU A 196 -10.32 16.17 10.63
CA GLU A 196 -11.71 16.65 10.55
C GLU A 196 -12.71 15.77 11.33
N ASN A 197 -12.36 14.49 11.56
CA ASN A 197 -13.31 13.48 12.06
C ASN A 197 -12.97 12.89 13.44
N PHE A 198 -11.81 13.25 14.03
CA PHE A 198 -11.34 12.83 15.34
C PHE A 198 -10.90 14.03 16.18
#